data_85fa225991935abc9856c3584287b0a2
#
_entry.id   85fa225991935abc9856c3584287b0a2
#
_cell.length_a   1.000
_cell.length_b   1.000
_cell.length_c   1.000
_cell.angle_alpha   90.00
_cell.angle_beta   90.00
_cell.angle_gamma   90.00
#
_symmetry.space_group_name_H-M   'P 1'
#
loop_
_entity.id
_entity.type
_entity.pdbx_description
1 polymer ?
#
loop_
_entity_poly.entity_id
_entity_poly.type
_entity_poly.pdbx_seq_one_letter_code
_entity_poly.pdbx_strand_id
1 'polypeptide(L)'
;NFITSGCRHIIHIGDKKLSKVESYKCHRVLEQELKKAGIKSRFIEIKWNEFDFFGYLDIAVTILEKYPEIDGVMAADIQASAFLKAALSMGKKVPEDFAVISLDGTYVTDIGLMNMTSLVQSIEQIGDAAVKILLDLLQGKKITRRKVIIDICEKKGETTK
;
A
#
# COMPACT_ATOMS: atom_id res chain seq x y z
N ASN A 1 7.83 2.61 -10.02
CA ASN A 1 8.80 2.54 -8.90
C ASN A 1 9.42 1.15 -8.73
N PHE A 2 8.67 0.04 -8.57
CA PHE A 2 9.29 -1.30 -8.47
C PHE A 2 10.14 -1.66 -9.68
N ILE A 3 9.66 -1.32 -10.88
CA ILE A 3 10.41 -1.57 -12.14
C ILE A 3 11.70 -0.76 -12.16
N THR A 4 11.63 0.52 -11.81
CA THR A 4 12.81 1.41 -11.75
C THR A 4 13.77 1.03 -10.64
N SER A 5 13.26 0.48 -9.52
CA SER A 5 14.09 -0.07 -8.43
C SER A 5 14.76 -1.40 -8.81
N GLY A 6 14.37 -2.02 -9.91
CA GLY A 6 14.96 -3.28 -10.39
C GLY A 6 14.39 -4.54 -9.73
N CYS A 7 13.26 -4.43 -9.03
CA CYS A 7 12.62 -5.56 -8.37
C CYS A 7 12.20 -6.66 -9.33
N ARG A 8 12.26 -7.91 -8.87
CA ARG A 8 11.93 -9.12 -9.64
C ARG A 8 10.87 -10.00 -8.98
N HIS A 9 10.76 -9.93 -7.64
CA HIS A 9 9.86 -10.76 -6.84
C HIS A 9 9.12 -9.89 -5.83
N ILE A 10 7.92 -9.48 -6.18
CA ILE A 10 7.13 -8.54 -5.39
C ILE A 10 6.00 -9.26 -4.67
N ILE A 11 5.80 -8.94 -3.41
CA ILE A 11 4.58 -9.30 -2.70
C ILE A 11 3.66 -8.09 -2.55
N HIS A 12 2.38 -8.35 -2.60
CA HIS A 12 1.37 -7.37 -2.22
C HIS A 12 0.47 -7.94 -1.15
N ILE A 13 0.28 -7.15 -0.10
CA ILE A 13 -0.43 -7.55 1.11
C ILE A 13 -1.85 -6.97 1.07
N GLY A 14 -2.84 -7.78 1.43
CA GLY A 14 -4.21 -7.31 1.50
C GLY A 14 -5.14 -8.32 2.16
N ASP A 15 -6.39 -7.91 2.42
CA ASP A 15 -7.44 -8.74 2.99
C ASP A 15 -8.45 -9.13 1.90
N LYS A 16 -8.63 -10.43 1.66
CA LYS A 16 -9.58 -10.94 0.67
C LYS A 16 -11.04 -10.63 0.98
N LYS A 17 -11.38 -10.42 2.26
CA LYS A 17 -12.75 -10.03 2.64
C LYS A 17 -13.10 -8.64 2.10
N LEU A 18 -12.09 -7.78 1.95
CA LEU A 18 -12.22 -6.48 1.31
C LEU A 18 -12.23 -6.55 -0.23
N SER A 19 -12.07 -7.76 -0.81
CA SER A 19 -11.97 -7.98 -2.26
C SER A 19 -13.21 -7.55 -3.06
N LYS A 20 -14.35 -7.43 -2.41
CA LYS A 20 -15.58 -6.89 -3.03
C LYS A 20 -15.57 -5.36 -3.12
N VAL A 21 -14.63 -4.70 -2.47
CA VAL A 21 -14.47 -3.26 -2.46
C VAL A 21 -13.54 -2.82 -3.60
N GLU A 22 -13.71 -1.61 -4.09
CA GLU A 22 -12.89 -1.02 -5.16
C GLU A 22 -11.38 -1.05 -4.87
N SER A 23 -10.98 -1.01 -3.58
CA SER A 23 -9.58 -1.09 -3.14
C SER A 23 -8.88 -2.38 -3.55
N TYR A 24 -9.62 -3.48 -3.75
CA TYR A 24 -9.01 -4.73 -4.23
C TYR A 24 -8.65 -4.69 -5.72
N LYS A 25 -9.21 -3.76 -6.47
CA LYS A 25 -8.87 -3.61 -7.89
C LYS A 25 -7.42 -3.17 -8.07
N CYS A 26 -6.85 -2.42 -7.13
CA CYS A 26 -5.44 -2.00 -7.19
C CYS A 26 -4.50 -3.20 -7.21
N HIS A 27 -4.77 -4.25 -6.44
CA HIS A 27 -3.96 -5.48 -6.45
C HIS A 27 -3.98 -6.20 -7.81
N ARG A 28 -5.15 -6.28 -8.45
CA ARG A 28 -5.25 -6.89 -9.79
C ARG A 28 -4.55 -6.07 -10.87
N VAL A 29 -4.69 -4.75 -10.80
CA VAL A 29 -3.98 -3.86 -11.73
C VAL A 29 -2.48 -3.99 -11.54
N LEU A 30 -2.00 -3.96 -10.29
CA LEU A 30 -0.60 -4.16 -9.97
C LEU A 30 -0.08 -5.49 -10.53
N GLU A 31 -0.78 -6.60 -10.27
CA GLU A 31 -0.40 -7.93 -10.76
C GLU A 31 -0.31 -7.98 -12.29
N GLN A 32 -1.27 -7.36 -12.98
CA GLN A 32 -1.27 -7.27 -14.44
C GLN A 32 -0.08 -6.47 -14.98
N GLU A 33 0.22 -5.32 -14.38
CA GLU A 33 1.33 -4.46 -14.82
C GLU A 33 2.69 -5.10 -14.51
N LEU A 34 2.84 -5.73 -13.34
CA LEU A 34 4.05 -6.47 -13.00
C LEU A 34 4.28 -7.66 -13.96
N LYS A 35 3.21 -8.38 -14.30
CA LYS A 35 3.28 -9.48 -15.27
C LYS A 35 3.72 -9.00 -16.66
N LYS A 36 3.21 -7.85 -17.12
CA LYS A 36 3.65 -7.24 -18.40
C LYS A 36 5.15 -6.90 -18.38
N ALA A 37 5.65 -6.47 -17.23
CA ALA A 37 7.05 -6.14 -17.01
C ALA A 37 7.94 -7.38 -16.76
N GLY A 38 7.39 -8.59 -16.78
CA GLY A 38 8.13 -9.83 -16.52
C GLY A 38 8.52 -10.01 -15.04
N ILE A 39 7.87 -9.29 -14.13
CA ILE A 39 8.12 -9.33 -12.69
C ILE A 39 7.17 -10.34 -12.05
N LYS A 40 7.73 -11.21 -11.20
CA LYS A 40 6.92 -12.16 -10.43
C LYS A 40 6.23 -11.44 -9.28
N SER A 41 4.94 -11.65 -9.14
CA SER A 41 4.17 -11.10 -8.01
C SER A 41 3.39 -12.19 -7.28
N ARG A 42 3.21 -11.98 -5.98
CA ARG A 42 2.43 -12.87 -5.12
C ARG A 42 1.53 -12.05 -4.20
N PHE A 43 0.25 -12.36 -4.19
CA PHE A 43 -0.66 -11.85 -3.17
C PHE A 43 -0.53 -12.66 -1.90
N ILE A 44 -0.34 -12.00 -0.76
CA ILE A 44 -0.37 -12.61 0.56
C ILE A 44 -1.53 -12.01 1.34
N GLU A 45 -2.41 -12.89 1.81
CA GLU A 45 -3.54 -12.50 2.62
C GLU A 45 -3.12 -12.29 4.06
N ILE A 46 -3.26 -11.06 4.53
CA ILE A 46 -3.15 -10.70 5.95
C ILE A 46 -4.41 -9.89 6.27
N LYS A 47 -5.17 -10.32 7.26
CA LYS A 47 -6.38 -9.62 7.66
C LYS A 47 -6.06 -8.22 8.18
N TRP A 48 -6.89 -7.27 7.78
CA TRP A 48 -6.73 -5.90 8.19
C TRP A 48 -7.16 -5.71 9.64
N ASN A 49 -6.41 -4.90 10.41
CA ASN A 49 -6.67 -4.59 11.83
C ASN A 49 -6.76 -5.82 12.76
N GLU A 50 -6.18 -6.96 12.37
CA GLU A 50 -6.15 -8.15 13.23
C GLU A 50 -4.95 -8.11 14.20
N PHE A 51 -3.88 -7.41 13.84
CA PHE A 51 -2.63 -7.36 14.57
C PHE A 51 -2.23 -5.92 14.87
N ASP A 52 -1.49 -5.74 15.95
CA ASP A 52 -0.71 -4.53 16.18
C ASP A 52 0.57 -4.52 15.31
N PHE A 53 1.37 -3.47 15.45
CA PHE A 53 2.62 -3.34 14.69
C PHE A 53 3.57 -4.54 14.90
N PHE A 54 3.69 -5.04 16.13
CA PHE A 54 4.60 -6.13 16.45
C PHE A 54 4.12 -7.45 15.85
N GLY A 55 2.83 -7.72 15.87
CA GLY A 55 2.25 -8.87 15.18
C GLY A 55 2.49 -8.84 13.67
N TYR A 56 2.37 -7.67 13.03
CA TYR A 56 2.73 -7.52 11.62
C TYR A 56 4.23 -7.68 11.39
N LEU A 57 5.08 -7.25 12.33
CA LEU A 57 6.54 -7.43 12.24
C LEU A 57 6.93 -8.90 12.27
N ASP A 58 6.36 -9.70 13.19
CA ASP A 58 6.60 -11.14 13.27
C ASP A 58 6.17 -11.87 11.99
N ILE A 59 5.03 -11.48 11.43
CA ILE A 59 4.55 -11.99 10.14
C ILE A 59 5.51 -11.60 9.01
N ALA A 60 5.98 -10.36 8.98
CA ALA A 60 6.90 -9.88 7.95
C ALA A 60 8.23 -10.64 8.00
N VAL A 61 8.80 -10.84 9.18
CA VAL A 61 10.02 -11.67 9.38
C VAL A 61 9.79 -13.08 8.87
N THR A 62 8.71 -13.74 9.30
CA THR A 62 8.37 -15.10 8.87
C THR A 62 8.25 -15.23 7.34
N ILE A 63 7.61 -14.23 6.70
CA ILE A 63 7.45 -14.23 5.24
C ILE A 63 8.79 -14.04 4.54
N LEU A 64 9.63 -13.12 4.99
CA LEU A 64 10.93 -12.84 4.36
C LEU A 64 11.94 -13.98 4.59
N GLU A 65 11.87 -14.69 5.71
CA GLU A 65 12.65 -15.91 5.94
C GLU A 65 12.22 -17.04 5.00
N LYS A 66 10.90 -17.21 4.84
CA LYS A 66 10.34 -18.27 4.00
C LYS A 66 10.56 -18.04 2.51
N TYR A 67 10.63 -16.79 2.09
CA TYR A 67 10.75 -16.37 0.70
C TYR A 67 11.88 -15.34 0.54
N PRO A 68 13.15 -15.77 0.68
CA PRO A 68 14.30 -14.86 0.67
C PRO A 68 14.50 -14.13 -0.67
N GLU A 69 13.90 -14.67 -1.75
CA GLU A 69 13.93 -14.05 -3.08
C GLU A 69 13.10 -12.77 -3.19
N ILE A 70 12.23 -12.47 -2.22
CA ILE A 70 11.40 -11.26 -2.24
C ILE A 70 12.28 -10.02 -2.11
N ASP A 71 12.10 -9.11 -3.07
CA ASP A 71 12.83 -7.84 -3.21
C ASP A 71 11.92 -6.61 -3.24
N GLY A 72 10.61 -6.79 -3.05
CA GLY A 72 9.67 -5.68 -2.94
C GLY A 72 8.35 -6.03 -2.28
N VAL A 73 7.77 -5.04 -1.59
CA VAL A 73 6.45 -5.16 -0.94
C VAL A 73 5.58 -3.94 -1.19
N MET A 74 4.30 -4.18 -1.45
CA MET A 74 3.24 -3.17 -1.41
C MET A 74 2.20 -3.57 -0.36
N ALA A 75 1.94 -2.71 0.61
CA ALA A 75 1.05 -2.97 1.73
C ALA A 75 0.43 -1.67 2.29
N ALA A 76 -0.58 -1.77 3.14
CA ALA A 76 -1.04 -0.63 3.93
C ALA A 76 0.07 -0.12 4.86
N ASP A 77 0.02 1.15 5.25
CA ASP A 77 1.13 1.87 5.88
C ASP A 77 1.77 1.14 7.07
N ILE A 78 0.96 0.63 8.01
CA ILE A 78 1.49 -0.08 9.19
C ILE A 78 2.17 -1.39 8.79
N GLN A 79 1.57 -2.14 7.86
CA GLN A 79 2.13 -3.38 7.35
C GLN A 79 3.42 -3.10 6.56
N ALA A 80 3.41 -2.08 5.70
CA ALA A 80 4.58 -1.66 4.93
C ALA A 80 5.74 -1.27 5.86
N SER A 81 5.46 -0.52 6.93
CA SER A 81 6.44 -0.15 7.96
C SER A 81 7.01 -1.37 8.69
N ALA A 82 6.18 -2.39 8.95
CA ALA A 82 6.63 -3.65 9.54
C ALA A 82 7.56 -4.43 8.61
N PHE A 83 7.23 -4.52 7.32
CA PHE A 83 8.11 -5.13 6.31
C PHE A 83 9.41 -4.37 6.12
N LEU A 84 9.37 -3.03 6.12
CA LEU A 84 10.56 -2.18 6.09
C LEU A 84 11.49 -2.49 7.26
N LYS A 85 10.94 -2.51 8.49
CA LYS A 85 11.71 -2.83 9.69
C LYS A 85 12.27 -4.25 9.65
N ALA A 86 11.48 -5.23 9.23
CA ALA A 86 11.95 -6.62 9.08
C ALA A 86 13.12 -6.71 8.09
N ALA A 87 12.98 -6.13 6.90
CA ALA A 87 14.03 -6.13 5.89
C ALA A 87 15.34 -5.49 6.41
N LEU A 88 15.26 -4.32 7.04
CA LEU A 88 16.40 -3.65 7.63
C LEU A 88 17.05 -4.49 8.75
N SER A 89 16.25 -5.13 9.62
CA SER A 89 16.78 -6.00 10.69
C SER A 89 17.47 -7.26 10.17
N MET A 90 17.08 -7.72 8.99
CA MET A 90 17.72 -8.84 8.27
C MET A 90 18.94 -8.41 7.42
N GLY A 91 19.35 -7.15 7.52
CA GLY A 91 20.53 -6.60 6.83
C GLY A 91 20.30 -6.27 5.35
N LYS A 92 19.06 -6.28 4.86
CA LYS A 92 18.76 -5.84 3.49
C LYS A 92 18.92 -4.32 3.40
N LYS A 93 19.52 -3.85 2.33
CA LYS A 93 19.60 -2.42 1.99
C LYS A 93 18.31 -1.99 1.32
N VAL A 94 17.73 -0.87 1.78
CA VAL A 94 16.54 -0.27 1.18
C VAL A 94 16.95 1.07 0.59
N PRO A 95 16.68 1.34 -0.68
CA PRO A 95 15.85 0.57 -1.63
C PRO A 95 16.63 -0.45 -2.50
N GLU A 96 17.94 -0.67 -2.30
CA GLU A 96 18.81 -1.43 -3.22
C GLU A 96 18.42 -2.90 -3.32
N ASP A 97 18.25 -3.58 -2.16
CA ASP A 97 17.94 -5.01 -2.04
C ASP A 97 16.46 -5.27 -1.81
N PHE A 98 15.72 -4.26 -1.31
CA PHE A 98 14.32 -4.39 -0.95
C PHE A 98 13.59 -3.07 -1.09
N ALA A 99 12.58 -3.01 -1.92
CA ALA A 99 11.76 -1.80 -2.12
C ALA A 99 10.43 -1.91 -1.38
N VAL A 100 9.97 -0.78 -0.82
CA VAL A 100 8.69 -0.70 -0.11
C VAL A 100 7.82 0.40 -0.70
N ILE A 101 6.57 0.07 -1.01
CA ILE A 101 5.54 1.04 -1.36
C ILE A 101 4.38 0.88 -0.39
N SER A 102 3.98 1.96 0.27
CA SER A 102 2.83 1.96 1.14
C SER A 102 1.57 2.45 0.43
N LEU A 103 0.42 2.00 0.93
CA LEU A 103 -0.91 2.44 0.51
C LEU A 103 -1.48 3.31 1.64
N ASP A 104 -2.21 4.36 1.27
CA ASP A 104 -2.88 5.36 2.10
C ASP A 104 -2.06 6.63 2.37
N GLY A 105 -0.77 6.54 2.64
CA GLY A 105 0.12 7.70 2.82
C GLY A 105 -0.19 8.52 4.07
N THR A 106 -0.53 7.86 5.17
CA THR A 106 -0.75 8.52 6.45
C THR A 106 0.57 8.98 7.08
N TYR A 107 0.50 9.66 8.21
CA TYR A 107 1.68 10.12 8.96
C TYR A 107 2.67 8.99 9.31
N VAL A 108 2.22 7.74 9.35
CA VAL A 108 3.06 6.56 9.60
C VAL A 108 4.20 6.46 8.59
N THR A 109 3.98 6.94 7.37
CA THR A 109 4.99 6.91 6.30
C THR A 109 6.15 7.87 6.50
N ASP A 110 6.05 8.80 7.46
CA ASP A 110 7.03 9.87 7.72
C ASP A 110 7.74 9.75 9.07
N ILE A 111 7.17 8.98 10.00
CA ILE A 111 7.69 8.89 11.37
C ILE A 111 8.66 7.73 11.60
N GLY A 112 8.87 6.88 10.59
CA GLY A 112 9.74 5.71 10.68
C GLY A 112 11.23 6.03 10.51
N LEU A 113 12.03 4.98 10.32
CA LEU A 113 13.47 5.09 10.06
C LEU A 113 13.79 5.72 8.70
N MET A 114 12.87 5.62 7.77
CA MET A 114 12.94 6.16 6.40
C MET A 114 11.57 6.67 6.00
N ASN A 115 11.52 7.72 5.21
CA ASN A 115 10.29 8.17 4.57
C ASN A 115 9.87 7.16 3.50
N MET A 116 8.67 6.58 3.63
CA MET A 116 8.21 5.58 2.67
C MET A 116 7.62 6.22 1.42
N THR A 117 7.95 5.66 0.27
CA THR A 117 7.21 5.94 -0.96
C THR A 117 5.78 5.43 -0.83
N SER A 118 4.80 6.29 -1.11
CA SER A 118 3.39 6.01 -0.82
C SER A 118 2.46 6.41 -1.93
N LEU A 119 1.37 5.67 -2.08
CA LEU A 119 0.19 6.08 -2.83
C LEU A 119 -0.78 6.77 -1.86
N VAL A 120 -0.80 8.10 -1.90
CA VAL A 120 -1.52 8.93 -0.93
C VAL A 120 -2.98 9.10 -1.35
N GLN A 121 -3.90 8.79 -0.45
CA GLN A 121 -5.30 9.13 -0.58
C GLN A 121 -5.54 10.54 -0.05
N SER A 122 -6.14 11.42 -0.86
CA SER A 122 -6.50 12.77 -0.43
C SER A 122 -7.72 12.73 0.50
N ILE A 123 -7.48 12.48 1.79
CA ILE A 123 -8.54 12.40 2.82
C ILE A 123 -9.34 13.70 2.90
N GLU A 124 -8.67 14.85 2.74
CA GLU A 124 -9.33 16.16 2.73
C GLU A 124 -10.32 16.27 1.58
N GLN A 125 -9.91 15.93 0.34
CA GLN A 125 -10.81 15.97 -0.82
C GLN A 125 -11.97 14.96 -0.69
N ILE A 126 -11.71 13.80 -0.09
CA ILE A 126 -12.75 12.80 0.21
C ILE A 126 -13.74 13.38 1.21
N GLY A 127 -13.26 14.00 2.29
CA GLY A 127 -14.07 14.66 3.31
C GLY A 127 -14.92 15.78 2.72
N ASP A 128 -14.31 16.69 1.96
CA ASP A 128 -15.01 17.81 1.30
C ASP A 128 -16.11 17.32 0.36
N ALA A 129 -15.81 16.31 -0.46
CA ALA A 129 -16.80 15.74 -1.36
C ALA A 129 -17.97 15.09 -0.60
N ALA A 130 -17.67 14.37 0.49
CA ALA A 130 -18.70 13.73 1.31
C ALA A 130 -19.59 14.77 2.02
N VAL A 131 -18.99 15.80 2.64
CA VAL A 131 -19.73 16.88 3.30
C VAL A 131 -20.59 17.64 2.31
N LYS A 132 -20.05 17.96 1.13
CA LYS A 132 -20.82 18.64 0.08
C LYS A 132 -22.04 17.85 -0.35
N ILE A 133 -21.91 16.55 -0.57
CA ILE A 133 -23.03 15.67 -0.94
C ILE A 133 -24.06 15.66 0.19
N LEU A 134 -23.61 15.55 1.45
CA LEU A 134 -24.50 15.55 2.62
C LEU A 134 -25.30 16.87 2.73
N LEU A 135 -24.62 18.01 2.59
CA LEU A 135 -25.29 19.32 2.62
C LEU A 135 -26.32 19.49 1.49
N ASP A 136 -25.99 19.05 0.29
CA ASP A 136 -26.91 19.08 -0.85
C ASP A 136 -28.16 18.22 -0.57
N LEU A 137 -27.99 17.04 0.01
CA LEU A 137 -29.10 16.17 0.43
C LEU A 137 -29.99 16.83 1.51
N LEU A 138 -29.38 17.42 2.53
CA LEU A 138 -30.12 18.12 3.60
C LEU A 138 -30.90 19.33 3.09
N GLN A 139 -30.42 19.97 2.03
CA GLN A 139 -31.11 21.07 1.35
C GLN A 139 -32.17 20.62 0.35
N GLY A 140 -32.44 19.33 0.24
CA GLY A 140 -33.41 18.76 -0.70
C GLY A 140 -32.98 18.81 -2.16
N LYS A 141 -31.70 19.07 -2.43
CA LYS A 141 -31.18 19.09 -3.82
C LYS A 141 -31.09 17.69 -4.38
N LYS A 142 -31.39 17.56 -5.66
CA LYS A 142 -31.26 16.30 -6.39
C LYS A 142 -29.80 15.94 -6.60
N ILE A 143 -29.35 14.81 -6.04
CA ILE A 143 -28.00 14.29 -6.29
C ILE A 143 -27.98 13.64 -7.67
N THR A 144 -27.26 14.25 -8.59
CA THR A 144 -27.07 13.75 -9.97
C THR A 144 -25.88 12.81 -10.11
N ARG A 145 -24.87 12.96 -9.26
CA ARG A 145 -23.66 12.10 -9.22
C ARG A 145 -23.64 11.32 -7.91
N ARG A 146 -23.84 10.00 -7.99
CA ARG A 146 -23.77 9.08 -6.84
C ARG A 146 -22.37 8.54 -6.58
N LYS A 147 -21.42 8.80 -7.48
CA LYS A 147 -20.04 8.36 -7.39
C LYS A 147 -19.13 9.55 -7.70
N VAL A 148 -18.27 9.88 -6.76
CA VAL A 148 -17.18 10.84 -6.90
C VAL A 148 -15.88 10.05 -6.89
N ILE A 149 -15.05 10.23 -7.89
CA ILE A 149 -13.72 9.64 -7.98
C ILE A 149 -12.74 10.74 -7.62
N ILE A 150 -11.86 10.43 -6.68
CA ILE A 150 -10.79 11.32 -6.24
C ILE A 150 -9.48 10.64 -6.60
N ASP A 151 -8.61 11.38 -7.28
CA ASP A 151 -7.33 10.84 -7.71
C ASP A 151 -6.40 10.63 -6.50
N ILE A 152 -5.60 9.58 -6.58
CA ILE A 152 -4.51 9.34 -5.65
C ILE A 152 -3.24 10.03 -6.16
N CYS A 153 -2.39 10.47 -5.24
CA CYS A 153 -1.10 11.05 -5.54
C CYS A 153 0.04 10.11 -5.12
N GLU A 154 1.11 10.12 -5.87
CA GLU A 154 2.35 9.49 -5.43
C GLU A 154 3.13 10.47 -4.56
N LYS A 155 3.55 10.02 -3.38
CA LYS A 155 4.54 10.67 -2.52
C LYS A 155 5.83 9.86 -2.61
N LYS A 156 6.83 10.43 -3.26
CA LYS A 156 8.15 9.79 -3.35
C LYS A 156 8.86 9.89 -2.00
N GLY A 157 9.32 8.75 -1.51
CA GLY A 157 10.14 8.61 -0.32
C GLY A 157 11.49 7.98 -0.65
N GLU A 158 12.13 7.43 0.37
CA GLU A 158 13.47 6.84 0.31
C GLU A 158 13.43 5.32 0.03
N THR A 159 12.25 4.69 0.05
CA THR A 159 12.10 3.23 -0.02
C THR A 159 11.94 2.68 -1.44
N THR A 160 12.05 3.54 -2.46
CA THR A 160 12.15 3.16 -3.90
C THR A 160 13.16 4.04 -4.61
N LYS A 161 13.71 3.57 -5.74
CA LYS A 161 14.60 4.37 -6.61
C LYS A 161 13.82 5.32 -7.50
#